data_4a1a57df8cd1dc7a4b05bbed74a67cb8
#
_entry.id   4a1a57df8cd1dc7a4b05bbed74a67cb8
#
_cell.length_a   1.000
_cell.length_b   1.000
_cell.length_c   1.000
_cell.angle_alpha   90.00
_cell.angle_beta   90.00
_cell.angle_gamma   90.00
#
_symmetry.space_group_name_H-M   'P 1'
#
loop_
_entity.id
_entity.type
_entity.pdbx_description
1 polymer ?
#
loop_
_entity_poly.entity_id
_entity_poly.type
_entity_poly.pdbx_seq_one_letter_code
_entity_poly.pdbx_strand_id
1 'polypeptide(L)'
;VTNGLMSDMVFVLVKTDPDASPRHKGFTCFIAEKEGGVSENTGPYAGLTVPPKIKKMGYKGVESTELVYNGYRCPAENILGGEEAGLNKGFPQMMDALEVGRVNVAARGVGIAQRALELALRYSQERKTFGKPIAQHQAIQFKLADMATKIEAARLVTRKAARMKDAGQRSDLEAGMAKLLASETGRDCVEES
;
A
#
# COMPACT_ATOMS: atom_id res chain seq x y z
N VAL A 1 -10.26 1.24 -6.20
CA VAL A 1 -10.14 0.49 -4.93
C VAL A 1 -9.57 -0.89 -5.22
N THR A 2 -8.52 -1.27 -4.49
CA THR A 2 -7.96 -2.63 -4.55
C THR A 2 -8.87 -3.58 -3.77
N ASN A 3 -9.13 -4.77 -4.33
CA ASN A 3 -10.01 -5.79 -3.74
C ASN A 3 -11.46 -5.31 -3.49
N GLY A 4 -11.90 -4.31 -4.25
CA GLY A 4 -13.21 -3.69 -4.02
C GLY A 4 -14.40 -4.58 -4.35
N LEU A 5 -14.26 -5.53 -5.30
CA LEU A 5 -15.30 -6.51 -5.60
C LEU A 5 -15.43 -7.55 -4.48
N MET A 6 -14.30 -8.10 -4.03
CA MET A 6 -14.28 -9.24 -3.11
C MET A 6 -14.38 -8.87 -1.63
N SER A 7 -14.15 -7.61 -1.27
CA SER A 7 -14.27 -7.15 0.12
C SER A 7 -15.71 -7.13 0.60
N ASP A 8 -15.92 -7.39 1.90
CA ASP A 8 -17.20 -7.29 2.58
C ASP A 8 -17.39 -5.92 3.25
N MET A 9 -16.32 -5.16 3.42
CA MET A 9 -16.33 -3.81 3.98
C MET A 9 -15.31 -2.90 3.28
N VAL A 10 -15.61 -1.61 3.26
CA VAL A 10 -14.73 -0.58 2.70
C VAL A 10 -14.72 0.64 3.60
N PHE A 11 -13.53 1.18 3.87
CA PHE A 11 -13.40 2.49 4.50
C PHE A 11 -13.65 3.58 3.47
N VAL A 12 -14.66 4.42 3.69
CA VAL A 12 -15.08 5.46 2.76
C VAL A 12 -14.99 6.82 3.42
N LEU A 13 -14.19 7.71 2.82
CA LEU A 13 -14.11 9.11 3.26
C LEU A 13 -15.17 9.93 2.53
N VAL A 14 -16.12 10.45 3.28
CA VAL A 14 -17.28 11.18 2.75
C VAL A 14 -17.30 12.63 3.24
N LYS A 15 -17.67 13.54 2.38
CA LYS A 15 -17.91 14.94 2.74
C LYS A 15 -19.29 15.02 3.43
N THR A 16 -19.30 15.16 4.76
CA THR A 16 -20.51 15.22 5.58
C THR A 16 -20.93 16.64 5.93
N ASP A 17 -19.97 17.57 5.95
CA ASP A 17 -20.23 19.00 6.12
C ASP A 17 -19.64 19.77 4.92
N PRO A 18 -20.48 20.16 3.94
CA PRO A 18 -20.05 20.88 2.74
C PRO A 18 -19.53 22.29 3.06
N ASP A 19 -19.99 22.91 4.14
CA ASP A 19 -19.72 24.29 4.51
C ASP A 19 -18.53 24.42 5.46
N ALA A 20 -17.94 23.30 5.89
CA ALA A 20 -16.81 23.29 6.80
C ALA A 20 -15.62 24.12 6.30
N SER A 21 -15.08 24.96 7.19
CA SER A 21 -13.86 25.74 6.96
C SER A 21 -12.81 25.41 8.03
N PRO A 22 -11.60 24.99 7.66
CA PRO A 22 -11.16 24.63 6.30
C PRO A 22 -11.82 23.34 5.79
N ARG A 23 -11.91 23.19 4.49
CA ARG A 23 -12.69 22.11 3.81
C ARG A 23 -12.41 20.70 4.31
N HIS A 24 -11.18 20.40 4.73
CA HIS A 24 -10.81 19.07 5.20
C HIS A 24 -11.45 18.68 6.54
N LYS A 25 -11.96 19.64 7.31
CA LYS A 25 -12.68 19.38 8.57
C LYS A 25 -14.11 18.86 8.39
N GLY A 26 -14.65 18.90 7.17
CA GLY A 26 -16.00 18.43 6.89
C GLY A 26 -16.06 17.00 6.36
N PHE A 27 -15.05 16.16 6.62
CA PHE A 27 -15.02 14.77 6.17
C PHE A 27 -15.19 13.80 7.33
N THR A 28 -15.99 12.77 7.11
CA THR A 28 -16.18 11.65 8.02
C THR A 28 -15.77 10.34 7.32
N CYS A 29 -15.14 9.45 8.06
CA CYS A 29 -14.80 8.12 7.57
C CYS A 29 -15.86 7.12 8.03
N PHE A 30 -16.43 6.38 7.09
CA PHE A 30 -17.42 5.33 7.34
C PHE A 30 -16.86 3.95 7.03
N ILE A 31 -17.32 2.95 7.76
CA ILE A 31 -17.18 1.55 7.41
C ILE A 31 -18.42 1.17 6.60
N ALA A 32 -18.29 1.21 5.27
CA ALA A 32 -19.36 0.81 4.37
C ALA A 32 -19.33 -0.68 4.16
N GLU A 33 -20.39 -1.37 4.52
CA GLU A 33 -20.55 -2.80 4.34
C GLU A 33 -21.15 -3.11 2.96
N LYS A 34 -20.81 -4.27 2.43
CA LYS A 34 -21.32 -4.78 1.15
C LYS A 34 -21.23 -6.30 1.11
N GLU A 35 -21.89 -6.89 0.13
CA GLU A 35 -21.73 -8.32 -0.16
C GLU A 35 -20.49 -8.53 -1.05
N GLY A 36 -19.54 -9.34 -0.58
CA GLY A 36 -18.31 -9.68 -1.32
C GLY A 36 -18.60 -10.50 -2.56
N GLY A 37 -17.90 -10.19 -3.66
CA GLY A 37 -18.08 -10.89 -4.94
C GLY A 37 -19.30 -10.44 -5.76
N VAL A 38 -20.12 -9.52 -5.24
CA VAL A 38 -21.35 -9.03 -5.90
C VAL A 38 -21.11 -7.67 -6.53
N SER A 39 -21.45 -7.56 -7.83
CA SER A 39 -21.31 -6.32 -8.58
C SER A 39 -22.44 -5.32 -8.31
N GLU A 40 -23.66 -5.78 -8.09
CA GLU A 40 -24.82 -4.96 -7.79
C GLU A 40 -25.42 -5.39 -6.46
N ASN A 41 -25.22 -4.58 -5.44
CA ASN A 41 -25.64 -4.89 -4.09
C ASN A 41 -27.13 -4.54 -3.90
N THR A 42 -27.85 -5.40 -3.19
CA THR A 42 -29.30 -5.27 -2.93
C THR A 42 -29.59 -5.34 -1.42
N GLY A 43 -30.85 -5.25 -1.04
CA GLY A 43 -31.26 -5.35 0.37
C GLY A 43 -30.64 -4.24 1.22
N PRO A 44 -29.97 -4.56 2.34
CA PRO A 44 -29.39 -3.55 3.23
C PRO A 44 -28.23 -2.77 2.58
N TYR A 45 -27.64 -3.30 1.52
CA TYR A 45 -26.51 -2.70 0.81
C TYR A 45 -26.91 -2.07 -0.52
N ALA A 46 -28.20 -1.90 -0.77
CA ALA A 46 -28.75 -1.30 -2.00
C ALA A 46 -28.13 0.10 -2.23
N GLY A 47 -27.87 0.40 -3.50
CA GLY A 47 -27.24 1.66 -3.90
C GLY A 47 -25.72 1.63 -3.96
N LEU A 48 -25.08 0.48 -3.71
CA LEU A 48 -23.67 0.25 -3.96
C LEU A 48 -23.50 -0.67 -5.16
N THR A 49 -22.78 -0.21 -6.18
CA THR A 49 -22.43 -1.01 -7.34
C THR A 49 -20.93 -1.02 -7.57
N VAL A 50 -20.42 -2.16 -8.07
CA VAL A 50 -19.02 -2.37 -8.39
C VAL A 50 -18.87 -2.59 -9.89
N PRO A 51 -18.44 -1.59 -10.65
CA PRO A 51 -18.17 -1.72 -12.08
C PRO A 51 -17.13 -2.80 -12.39
N PRO A 52 -17.01 -3.24 -13.66
CA PRO A 52 -16.01 -4.21 -14.07
C PRO A 52 -14.59 -3.79 -13.65
N LYS A 53 -13.78 -4.78 -13.33
CA LYS A 53 -12.38 -4.56 -12.89
C LYS A 53 -11.56 -3.75 -13.91
N ILE A 54 -10.74 -2.86 -13.40
CA ILE A 54 -9.80 -2.05 -14.18
C ILE A 54 -8.71 -2.97 -14.75
N LYS A 55 -8.45 -2.85 -16.05
CA LYS A 55 -7.39 -3.57 -16.73
C LYS A 55 -6.02 -3.00 -16.32
N LYS A 56 -5.19 -3.81 -15.64
CA LYS A 56 -3.87 -3.39 -15.16
C LYS A 56 -2.75 -4.01 -16.00
N MET A 57 -1.61 -3.32 -16.06
CA MET A 57 -0.38 -3.81 -16.68
C MET A 57 0.21 -5.00 -15.89
N GLY A 58 0.19 -4.92 -14.56
CA GLY A 58 0.71 -5.95 -13.65
C GLY A 58 -0.15 -6.11 -12.40
N TYR A 59 0.31 -6.92 -11.45
CA TYR A 59 -0.36 -7.18 -10.18
C TYR A 59 -1.81 -7.68 -10.36
N LYS A 60 -1.98 -8.59 -11.33
CA LYS A 60 -3.30 -9.04 -11.82
C LYS A 60 -4.00 -10.03 -10.88
N GLY A 61 -3.27 -10.59 -9.91
CA GLY A 61 -3.82 -11.53 -8.92
C GLY A 61 -4.80 -10.88 -7.93
N VAL A 62 -4.75 -9.55 -7.78
CA VAL A 62 -5.70 -8.77 -6.99
C VAL A 62 -6.39 -7.79 -7.93
N GLU A 63 -7.72 -7.75 -7.93
CA GLU A 63 -8.47 -6.83 -8.78
C GLU A 63 -8.40 -5.39 -8.25
N SER A 64 -8.63 -4.45 -9.14
CA SER A 64 -8.86 -3.03 -8.83
C SER A 64 -10.15 -2.61 -9.52
N THR A 65 -11.03 -1.97 -8.79
CA THR A 65 -12.35 -1.55 -9.26
C THR A 65 -12.66 -0.15 -8.79
N GLU A 66 -13.73 0.39 -9.33
CA GLU A 66 -14.42 1.55 -8.75
C GLU A 66 -15.53 1.04 -7.82
N LEU A 67 -16.00 1.91 -6.94
CA LEU A 67 -17.19 1.70 -6.14
C LEU A 67 -18.09 2.90 -6.36
N VAL A 68 -19.31 2.65 -6.79
CA VAL A 68 -20.29 3.69 -7.05
C VAL A 68 -21.37 3.63 -5.98
N TYR A 69 -21.54 4.75 -5.29
CA TYR A 69 -22.54 4.92 -4.24
C TYR A 69 -23.64 5.83 -4.79
N ASN A 70 -24.85 5.30 -4.94
CA ASN A 70 -26.02 6.04 -5.40
C ASN A 70 -27.22 5.70 -4.50
N GLY A 71 -27.50 6.57 -3.54
CA GLY A 71 -28.55 6.32 -2.55
C GLY A 71 -28.22 5.22 -1.53
N TYR A 72 -26.94 4.77 -1.46
CA TYR A 72 -26.47 3.84 -0.43
C TYR A 72 -26.65 4.48 0.95
N ARG A 73 -27.23 3.71 1.87
CA ARG A 73 -27.46 4.14 3.25
C ARG A 73 -26.49 3.45 4.19
N CYS A 74 -25.59 4.23 4.81
CA CYS A 74 -24.66 3.75 5.82
C CYS A 74 -25.18 4.18 7.21
N PRO A 75 -25.37 3.27 8.17
CA PRO A 75 -25.76 3.63 9.52
C PRO A 75 -24.76 4.55 10.19
N ALA A 76 -25.22 5.44 11.10
CA ALA A 76 -24.34 6.36 11.83
C ALA A 76 -23.37 5.60 12.77
N GLU A 77 -23.77 4.45 13.27
CA GLU A 77 -22.94 3.55 14.07
C GLU A 77 -21.70 3.03 13.33
N ASN A 78 -21.72 3.07 11.99
CA ASN A 78 -20.60 2.70 11.13
C ASN A 78 -19.59 3.85 10.92
N ILE A 79 -19.75 4.99 11.60
CA ILE A 79 -18.73 6.03 11.63
C ILE A 79 -17.50 5.49 12.35
N LEU A 80 -16.34 5.60 11.73
CA LEU A 80 -15.08 5.17 12.32
C LEU A 80 -14.75 5.95 13.60
N GLY A 81 -14.76 5.26 14.74
CA GLY A 81 -14.60 5.86 16.05
C GLY A 81 -15.92 6.27 16.74
N GLY A 82 -17.07 5.93 16.10
CA GLY A 82 -18.39 6.30 16.57
C GLY A 82 -18.80 7.72 16.21
N GLU A 83 -20.09 8.05 16.36
CA GLU A 83 -20.63 9.34 15.94
C GLU A 83 -20.01 10.52 16.71
N GLU A 84 -19.88 10.39 18.03
CA GLU A 84 -19.35 11.46 18.88
C GLU A 84 -17.88 11.80 18.59
N ALA A 85 -17.02 10.78 18.45
CA ALA A 85 -15.58 10.98 18.25
C ALA A 85 -15.15 10.99 16.76
N GLY A 86 -15.95 10.44 15.86
CA GLY A 86 -15.61 10.23 14.46
C GLY A 86 -16.20 11.22 13.46
N LEU A 87 -17.33 11.88 13.82
CA LEU A 87 -17.98 12.84 12.93
C LEU A 87 -17.02 14.00 12.60
N ASN A 88 -16.85 14.28 11.31
CA ASN A 88 -15.94 15.33 10.81
C ASN A 88 -14.45 15.14 11.20
N LYS A 89 -14.05 13.91 11.58
CA LYS A 89 -12.65 13.53 11.88
C LYS A 89 -12.05 12.59 10.84
N GLY A 90 -12.75 12.31 9.76
CA GLY A 90 -12.31 11.33 8.75
C GLY A 90 -11.01 11.70 8.05
N PHE A 91 -10.71 12.99 7.85
CA PHE A 91 -9.48 13.39 7.18
C PHE A 91 -8.21 13.04 7.98
N PRO A 92 -8.09 13.39 9.28
CA PRO A 92 -6.98 12.92 10.12
C PRO A 92 -6.86 11.39 10.17
N GLN A 93 -7.98 10.67 10.30
CA GLN A 93 -8.00 9.21 10.30
C GLN A 93 -7.43 8.62 8.99
N MET A 94 -7.80 9.21 7.86
CA MET A 94 -7.27 8.80 6.56
C MET A 94 -5.77 9.09 6.43
N MET A 95 -5.29 10.23 6.93
CA MET A 95 -3.86 10.57 6.92
C MET A 95 -3.04 9.59 7.76
N ASP A 96 -3.54 9.19 8.92
CA ASP A 96 -2.91 8.17 9.77
C ASP A 96 -2.85 6.80 9.09
N ALA A 97 -3.94 6.38 8.45
CA ALA A 97 -3.98 5.15 7.66
C ALA A 97 -2.97 5.16 6.48
N LEU A 98 -2.83 6.30 5.80
CA LEU A 98 -1.85 6.47 4.71
C LEU A 98 -0.40 6.43 5.23
N GLU A 99 -0.13 6.93 6.43
CA GLU A 99 1.18 6.86 7.06
C GLU A 99 1.59 5.40 7.30
N VAL A 100 0.71 4.59 7.93
CA VAL A 100 0.91 3.14 8.10
C VAL A 100 1.04 2.45 6.73
N GLY A 101 0.22 2.83 5.78
CA GLY A 101 0.26 2.31 4.41
C GLY A 101 1.62 2.51 3.73
N ARG A 102 2.29 3.66 3.95
CA ARG A 102 3.64 3.92 3.43
C ARG A 102 4.66 2.93 4.00
N VAL A 103 4.62 2.64 5.29
CA VAL A 103 5.50 1.64 5.94
C VAL A 103 5.27 0.25 5.36
N ASN A 104 4.00 -0.15 5.17
CA ASN A 104 3.65 -1.44 4.57
C ASN A 104 4.17 -1.57 3.12
N VAL A 105 4.03 -0.50 2.31
CA VAL A 105 4.56 -0.47 0.95
C VAL A 105 6.09 -0.52 0.95
N ALA A 106 6.75 0.16 1.89
CA ALA A 106 8.20 0.08 2.06
C ALA A 106 8.67 -1.34 2.39
N ALA A 107 8.01 -2.01 3.33
CA ALA A 107 8.32 -3.40 3.70
C ALA A 107 8.19 -4.34 2.48
N ARG A 108 7.16 -4.16 1.67
CA ARG A 108 6.99 -4.91 0.41
C ARG A 108 8.12 -4.61 -0.58
N GLY A 109 8.54 -3.35 -0.73
CA GLY A 109 9.67 -2.96 -1.59
C GLY A 109 10.97 -3.66 -1.16
N VAL A 110 11.26 -3.68 0.15
CA VAL A 110 12.42 -4.42 0.71
C VAL A 110 12.32 -5.91 0.41
N GLY A 111 11.15 -6.52 0.55
CA GLY A 111 10.94 -7.94 0.25
C GLY A 111 11.17 -8.29 -1.22
N ILE A 112 10.71 -7.45 -2.14
CA ILE A 112 10.93 -7.61 -3.58
C ILE A 112 12.42 -7.48 -3.91
N ALA A 113 13.10 -6.45 -3.40
CA ALA A 113 14.53 -6.23 -3.59
C ALA A 113 15.36 -7.39 -3.05
N GLN A 114 15.02 -7.89 -1.86
CA GLN A 114 15.68 -9.05 -1.27
C GLN A 114 15.56 -10.29 -2.17
N ARG A 115 14.35 -10.55 -2.68
CA ARG A 115 14.14 -11.70 -3.57
C ARG A 115 14.88 -11.57 -4.89
N ALA A 116 14.95 -10.37 -5.46
CA ALA A 116 15.73 -10.10 -6.66
C ALA A 116 17.22 -10.40 -6.44
N LEU A 117 17.80 -9.94 -5.32
CA LEU A 117 19.20 -10.23 -4.95
C LEU A 117 19.45 -11.74 -4.80
N GLU A 118 18.55 -12.47 -4.13
CA GLU A 118 18.70 -13.93 -3.95
C GLU A 118 18.73 -14.67 -5.29
N LEU A 119 17.87 -14.27 -6.22
CA LEU A 119 17.84 -14.85 -7.58
C LEU A 119 19.08 -14.50 -8.36
N ALA A 120 19.53 -13.24 -8.32
CA ALA A 120 20.76 -12.79 -8.98
C ALA A 120 22.01 -13.50 -8.42
N LEU A 121 22.13 -13.65 -7.09
CA LEU A 121 23.21 -14.37 -6.43
C LEU A 121 23.26 -15.84 -6.89
N ARG A 122 22.12 -16.52 -6.95
CA ARG A 122 22.03 -17.91 -7.40
C ARG A 122 22.41 -18.03 -8.86
N TYR A 123 21.78 -17.23 -9.72
CA TYR A 123 22.03 -17.28 -11.17
C TYR A 123 23.48 -16.94 -11.53
N SER A 124 24.09 -15.98 -10.83
CA SER A 124 25.49 -15.58 -11.07
C SER A 124 26.51 -16.68 -10.79
N GLN A 125 26.17 -17.66 -9.96
CA GLN A 125 26.99 -18.84 -9.69
C GLN A 125 26.79 -19.97 -10.73
N GLU A 126 25.61 -20.06 -11.32
CA GLU A 126 25.24 -21.07 -12.31
C GLU A 126 25.69 -20.67 -13.74
N ARG A 127 25.43 -19.41 -14.12
CA ARG A 127 25.79 -18.91 -15.46
C ARG A 127 27.28 -18.72 -15.62
N LYS A 128 27.84 -19.27 -16.72
CA LYS A 128 29.26 -19.16 -17.05
C LYS A 128 29.47 -18.33 -18.31
N THR A 129 30.49 -17.47 -18.29
CA THR A 129 31.04 -16.74 -19.43
C THR A 129 32.56 -16.76 -19.33
N PHE A 130 33.23 -16.82 -20.46
CA PHE A 130 34.72 -16.89 -20.52
C PHE A 130 35.31 -17.98 -19.61
N GLY A 131 34.65 -19.16 -19.55
CA GLY A 131 35.13 -20.33 -18.81
C GLY A 131 34.91 -20.32 -17.30
N LYS A 132 34.26 -19.29 -16.71
CA LYS A 132 34.03 -19.16 -15.27
C LYS A 132 32.62 -18.63 -14.94
N PRO A 133 32.08 -18.89 -13.72
CA PRO A 133 30.85 -18.28 -13.26
C PRO A 133 30.87 -16.76 -13.36
N ILE A 134 29.73 -16.13 -13.72
CA ILE A 134 29.67 -14.67 -13.85
C ILE A 134 29.89 -13.96 -12.51
N ALA A 135 29.62 -14.60 -11.38
CA ALA A 135 29.96 -14.12 -10.03
C ALA A 135 31.46 -13.81 -9.83
N GLN A 136 32.34 -14.38 -10.67
CA GLN A 136 33.78 -14.12 -10.63
C GLN A 136 34.22 -12.89 -11.46
N HIS A 137 33.30 -12.22 -12.11
CA HIS A 137 33.55 -10.96 -12.82
C HIS A 137 33.28 -9.79 -11.88
N GLN A 138 34.26 -8.89 -11.75
CA GLN A 138 34.21 -7.75 -10.81
C GLN A 138 32.98 -6.86 -11.03
N ALA A 139 32.57 -6.64 -12.28
CA ALA A 139 31.37 -5.86 -12.59
C ALA A 139 30.10 -6.46 -11.99
N ILE A 140 29.97 -7.79 -11.98
CA ILE A 140 28.84 -8.50 -11.36
C ILE A 140 28.92 -8.41 -9.83
N GLN A 141 30.11 -8.55 -9.27
CA GLN A 141 30.34 -8.41 -7.81
C GLN A 141 29.91 -7.04 -7.31
N PHE A 142 30.25 -5.97 -8.04
CA PHE A 142 29.82 -4.61 -7.68
C PHE A 142 28.30 -4.44 -7.70
N LYS A 143 27.63 -4.94 -8.73
CA LYS A 143 26.14 -4.91 -8.79
C LYS A 143 25.53 -5.62 -7.58
N LEU A 144 25.96 -6.82 -7.26
CA LEU A 144 25.46 -7.58 -6.12
C LEU A 144 25.74 -6.87 -4.78
N ALA A 145 26.92 -6.26 -4.62
CA ALA A 145 27.27 -5.49 -3.43
C ALA A 145 26.40 -4.23 -3.27
N ASP A 146 26.16 -3.50 -4.37
CA ASP A 146 25.29 -2.33 -4.40
C ASP A 146 23.84 -2.69 -4.05
N MET A 147 23.32 -3.78 -4.63
CA MET A 147 21.99 -4.30 -4.31
C MET A 147 21.88 -4.61 -2.80
N ALA A 148 22.82 -5.37 -2.25
CA ALA A 148 22.84 -5.73 -0.83
C ALA A 148 22.88 -4.50 0.08
N THR A 149 23.70 -3.52 -0.25
CA THR A 149 23.86 -2.27 0.51
C THR A 149 22.56 -1.44 0.49
N LYS A 150 21.96 -1.26 -0.69
CA LYS A 150 20.69 -0.52 -0.83
C LYS A 150 19.55 -1.20 -0.08
N ILE A 151 19.47 -2.54 -0.13
CA ILE A 151 18.45 -3.32 0.58
C ILE A 151 18.58 -3.13 2.09
N GLU A 152 19.79 -3.20 2.64
CA GLU A 152 19.98 -3.03 4.07
C GLU A 152 19.64 -1.60 4.52
N ALA A 153 20.06 -0.59 3.77
CA ALA A 153 19.68 0.79 4.03
C ALA A 153 18.14 0.98 4.03
N ALA A 154 17.45 0.46 3.01
CA ALA A 154 15.99 0.53 2.91
C ALA A 154 15.29 -0.21 4.08
N ARG A 155 15.83 -1.38 4.48
CA ARG A 155 15.34 -2.16 5.62
C ARG A 155 15.45 -1.39 6.94
N LEU A 156 16.60 -0.76 7.19
CA LEU A 156 16.83 0.00 8.40
C LEU A 156 15.90 1.21 8.52
N VAL A 157 15.72 1.97 7.44
CA VAL A 157 14.79 3.12 7.42
C VAL A 157 13.35 2.66 7.61
N THR A 158 12.94 1.55 6.96
CA THR A 158 11.60 0.97 7.12
C THR A 158 11.34 0.54 8.57
N ARG A 159 12.29 -0.16 9.18
CA ARG A 159 12.20 -0.59 10.59
C ARG A 159 12.19 0.60 11.56
N LYS A 160 12.95 1.67 11.27
CA LYS A 160 12.91 2.90 12.07
C LYS A 160 11.51 3.49 12.07
N ALA A 161 10.90 3.69 10.87
CA ALA A 161 9.56 4.24 10.75
C ALA A 161 8.50 3.39 11.48
N ALA A 162 8.57 2.06 11.34
CA ALA A 162 7.67 1.15 12.04
C ALA A 162 7.79 1.27 13.57
N ARG A 163 9.02 1.25 14.11
CA ARG A 163 9.26 1.37 15.57
C ARG A 163 8.78 2.71 16.14
N MET A 164 8.95 3.80 15.39
CA MET A 164 8.43 5.11 15.81
C MET A 164 6.91 5.10 15.89
N LYS A 165 6.23 4.49 14.91
CA LYS A 165 4.78 4.33 14.92
C LYS A 165 4.31 3.46 16.10
N ASP A 166 4.95 2.33 16.35
CA ASP A 166 4.64 1.45 17.50
C ASP A 166 4.83 2.16 18.85
N ALA A 167 5.80 3.09 18.92
CA ALA A 167 6.03 3.92 20.09
C ALA A 167 5.09 5.13 20.23
N GLY A 168 4.09 5.27 19.34
CA GLY A 168 3.16 6.40 19.33
C GLY A 168 3.81 7.74 18.95
N GLN A 169 5.01 7.71 18.35
CA GLN A 169 5.71 8.92 17.91
C GLN A 169 5.24 9.34 16.52
N ARG A 170 5.35 10.63 16.23
CA ARG A 170 5.12 11.14 14.89
C ARG A 170 6.16 10.56 13.93
N SER A 171 5.72 9.91 12.86
CA SER A 171 6.58 9.16 11.93
C SER A 171 6.29 9.42 10.43
N ASP A 172 5.50 10.45 10.12
CA ASP A 172 5.11 10.79 8.75
C ASP A 172 6.30 11.05 7.82
N LEU A 173 7.36 11.70 8.33
CA LEU A 173 8.60 11.93 7.58
C LEU A 173 9.35 10.62 7.30
N GLU A 174 9.58 9.83 8.37
CA GLU A 174 10.28 8.55 8.26
C GLU A 174 9.50 7.54 7.41
N ALA A 175 8.18 7.51 7.51
CA ALA A 175 7.33 6.68 6.64
C ALA A 175 7.44 7.11 5.17
N GLY A 176 7.52 8.41 4.90
CA GLY A 176 7.77 8.95 3.57
C GLY A 176 9.13 8.55 3.02
N MET A 177 10.19 8.73 3.82
CA MET A 177 11.57 8.33 3.46
C MET A 177 11.66 6.82 3.21
N ALA A 178 11.07 6.01 4.09
CA ALA A 178 11.06 4.55 3.97
C ALA A 178 10.40 4.11 2.66
N LYS A 179 9.20 4.65 2.36
CA LYS A 179 8.48 4.32 1.13
C LYS A 179 9.27 4.70 -0.11
N LEU A 180 9.85 5.91 -0.15
CA LEU A 180 10.63 6.38 -1.29
C LEU A 180 11.84 5.46 -1.52
N LEU A 181 12.71 5.31 -0.50
CA LEU A 181 13.93 4.52 -0.61
C LEU A 181 13.65 3.07 -0.97
N ALA A 182 12.71 2.43 -0.28
CA ALA A 182 12.41 1.01 -0.51
C ALA A 182 11.79 0.74 -1.89
N SER A 183 10.93 1.64 -2.40
CA SER A 183 10.33 1.47 -3.74
C SER A 183 11.36 1.65 -4.86
N GLU A 184 12.26 2.64 -4.76
CA GLU A 184 13.36 2.84 -5.71
C GLU A 184 14.36 1.67 -5.65
N THR A 185 14.75 1.25 -4.44
CA THR A 185 15.62 0.07 -4.26
C THR A 185 14.99 -1.20 -4.85
N GLY A 186 13.67 -1.39 -4.67
CA GLY A 186 12.96 -2.53 -5.24
C GLY A 186 13.02 -2.55 -6.75
N ARG A 187 12.78 -1.40 -7.40
CA ARG A 187 12.90 -1.25 -8.84
C ARG A 187 14.32 -1.54 -9.31
N ASP A 188 15.33 -0.84 -8.75
CA ASP A 188 16.72 -0.97 -9.14
C ASP A 188 17.20 -2.44 -9.04
N CYS A 189 16.87 -3.13 -7.95
CA CYS A 189 17.26 -4.53 -7.76
C CYS A 189 16.58 -5.48 -8.78
N VAL A 190 15.34 -5.23 -9.15
CA VAL A 190 14.64 -6.04 -10.17
C VAL A 190 15.22 -5.79 -11.55
N GLU A 191 15.58 -4.54 -11.89
CA GLU A 191 16.18 -4.20 -13.19
C GLU A 191 17.60 -4.79 -13.34
N GLU A 192 18.35 -4.90 -12.22
CA GLU A 192 19.72 -5.41 -12.23
C GLU A 192 19.81 -6.94 -12.06
N SER A 193 18.74 -7.62 -11.65
CA SER A 193 18.70 -9.07 -11.43
C SER A 193 18.47 -9.86 -12.74
#